data_581dc9c8696195a047de3c74b276bc3c
#
_entry.id   581dc9c8696195a047de3c74b276bc3c
#
_cell.length_a   1.000
_cell.length_b   1.000
_cell.length_c   1.000
_cell.angle_alpha   90.00
_cell.angle_beta   90.00
_cell.angle_gamma   90.00
#
_symmetry.space_group_name_H-M   'P 1'
#
loop_
_entity.id
_entity.type
_entity.pdbx_description
1 polymer ?
#
loop_
_entity_poly.entity_id
_entity_poly.type
_entity_poly.pdbx_seq_one_letter_code
_entity_poly.pdbx_strand_id
1 'polypeptide(L)'
;MTDHIVKSYDTELSRLDSEIRRMGTMAAAQLDAAIDVLQRRDDAAAMRVVANDEAIDALEHAVAHDVLQLLALRQPMARDLREVYAALRISSDIERIGDYAANVAKRSMVLNQSPTVAAGRGLPALARLAGMLVRDALDAYAVRDAEAAMAVRSRDAELDAAYTGLFRELLTYMAEDPRQITACTHLLFIAKNIERIGDHATNIAEYTWFIDKGEGMVEPREKRDGTVE
;
A
#
# COMPACT_ATOMS: atom_id res chain seq x y z
N MET A 1 -42.24 4.53 0.44
CA MET A 1 -41.40 3.43 0.99
C MET A 1 -40.13 3.18 0.16
N THR A 2 -40.20 3.14 -1.15
CA THR A 2 -39.02 2.96 -2.05
C THR A 2 -37.95 4.05 -1.89
N ASP A 3 -38.34 5.32 -1.74
CA ASP A 3 -37.45 6.47 -1.63
C ASP A 3 -36.57 6.43 -0.35
N HIS A 4 -37.09 5.86 0.76
CA HIS A 4 -36.34 5.67 2.01
C HIS A 4 -35.33 4.53 1.90
N ILE A 5 -35.62 3.48 1.16
CA ILE A 5 -34.72 2.32 0.98
C ILE A 5 -33.54 2.72 0.09
N VAL A 6 -33.77 3.49 -0.98
CA VAL A 6 -32.71 4.00 -1.86
C VAL A 6 -31.80 4.96 -1.10
N LYS A 7 -32.34 5.92 -0.36
CA LYS A 7 -31.52 6.85 0.45
C LYS A 7 -30.69 6.16 1.52
N SER A 8 -31.21 5.09 2.14
CA SER A 8 -30.45 4.29 3.13
C SER A 8 -29.28 3.57 2.46
N TYR A 9 -29.48 3.02 1.26
CA TYR A 9 -28.44 2.33 0.52
C TYR A 9 -27.31 3.27 0.08
N ASP A 10 -27.65 4.43 -0.50
CA ASP A 10 -26.67 5.45 -0.89
C ASP A 10 -25.85 5.93 0.32
N THR A 11 -26.47 6.02 1.49
CA THR A 11 -25.78 6.39 2.73
C THR A 11 -24.77 5.31 3.16
N GLU A 12 -25.15 4.03 3.04
CA GLU A 12 -24.28 2.89 3.36
C GLU A 12 -23.07 2.81 2.42
N LEU A 13 -23.26 3.01 1.11
CA LEU A 13 -22.17 3.09 0.13
C LEU A 13 -21.24 4.28 0.40
N SER A 14 -21.80 5.45 0.69
CA SER A 14 -21.01 6.65 0.99
C SER A 14 -20.18 6.48 2.27
N ARG A 15 -20.71 5.78 3.27
CA ARG A 15 -19.98 5.45 4.50
C ARG A 15 -18.81 4.54 4.19
N LEU A 16 -19.03 3.47 3.42
CA LEU A 16 -18.00 2.52 3.00
C LEU A 16 -16.85 3.22 2.28
N ASP A 17 -17.18 4.09 1.32
CA ASP A 17 -16.20 4.90 0.60
C ASP A 17 -15.39 5.83 1.53
N SER A 18 -16.06 6.46 2.50
CA SER A 18 -15.40 7.32 3.51
C SER A 18 -14.43 6.54 4.40
N GLU A 19 -14.78 5.32 4.80
CA GLU A 19 -13.92 4.45 5.61
C GLU A 19 -12.67 4.01 4.83
N ILE A 20 -12.82 3.63 3.56
CA ILE A 20 -11.68 3.28 2.68
C ILE A 20 -10.73 4.47 2.52
N ARG A 21 -11.24 5.68 2.26
CA ARG A 21 -10.40 6.88 2.17
C ARG A 21 -9.66 7.17 3.47
N ARG A 22 -10.34 6.98 4.60
CA ARG A 22 -9.72 7.12 5.93
C ARG A 22 -8.60 6.12 6.12
N MET A 23 -8.83 4.84 5.83
CA MET A 23 -7.80 3.79 5.89
C MET A 23 -6.60 4.14 5.00
N GLY A 24 -6.84 4.55 3.76
CA GLY A 24 -5.79 4.94 2.82
C GLY A 24 -4.94 6.10 3.32
N THR A 25 -5.58 7.13 3.92
CA THR A 25 -4.86 8.25 4.53
C THR A 25 -3.99 7.79 5.70
N MET A 26 -4.50 6.87 6.53
CA MET A 26 -3.74 6.32 7.65
C MET A 26 -2.55 5.47 7.18
N ALA A 27 -2.73 4.61 6.19
CA ALA A 27 -1.67 3.77 5.65
C ALA A 27 -0.55 4.60 4.97
N ALA A 28 -0.92 5.64 4.21
CA ALA A 28 0.05 6.56 3.62
C ALA A 28 0.85 7.32 4.70
N ALA A 29 0.18 7.81 5.74
CA ALA A 29 0.84 8.47 6.87
C ALA A 29 1.76 7.51 7.65
N GLN A 30 1.36 6.23 7.78
CA GLN A 30 2.15 5.19 8.44
C GLN A 30 3.44 4.89 7.66
N LEU A 31 3.38 4.84 6.32
CA LEU A 31 4.58 4.71 5.49
C LEU A 31 5.53 5.90 5.67
N ASP A 32 5.02 7.13 5.61
CA ASP A 32 5.84 8.33 5.81
C ASP A 32 6.51 8.31 7.20
N ALA A 33 5.76 7.95 8.25
CA ALA A 33 6.29 7.82 9.61
C ALA A 33 7.33 6.69 9.72
N ALA A 34 7.13 5.54 9.07
CA ALA A 34 8.09 4.43 9.07
C ALA A 34 9.45 4.83 8.45
N ILE A 35 9.43 5.65 7.40
CA ILE A 35 10.66 6.16 6.79
C ILE A 35 11.32 7.24 7.66
N ASP A 36 10.54 8.11 8.29
CA ASP A 36 11.08 9.11 9.22
C ASP A 36 11.81 8.46 10.41
N VAL A 37 11.21 7.44 11.04
CA VAL A 37 11.84 6.72 12.15
C VAL A 37 13.10 5.96 11.74
N LEU A 38 13.12 5.40 10.52
CA LEU A 38 14.31 4.77 9.95
C LEU A 38 15.47 5.79 9.80
N GLN A 39 15.17 6.98 9.30
CA GLN A 39 16.17 8.04 9.11
C GLN A 39 16.69 8.62 10.42
N ARG A 40 15.79 8.84 11.40
CA ARG A 40 16.13 9.42 12.72
C ARG A 40 16.67 8.40 13.71
N ARG A 41 16.51 7.11 13.42
CA ARG A 41 16.88 6.02 14.33
C ARG A 41 16.14 6.12 15.69
N ASP A 42 14.85 6.45 15.64
CA ASP A 42 13.99 6.67 16.81
C ASP A 42 13.15 5.42 17.10
N ASP A 43 13.63 4.56 18.01
CA ASP A 43 12.95 3.32 18.40
C ASP A 43 11.60 3.59 19.08
N ALA A 44 11.48 4.67 19.85
CA ALA A 44 10.22 4.99 20.51
C ALA A 44 9.15 5.42 19.50
N ALA A 45 9.53 6.19 18.48
CA ALA A 45 8.64 6.52 17.37
C ALA A 45 8.31 5.28 16.53
N ALA A 46 9.28 4.39 16.29
CA ALA A 46 9.05 3.13 15.56
C ALA A 46 8.02 2.23 16.27
N MET A 47 8.08 2.11 17.59
CA MET A 47 7.07 1.36 18.35
C MET A 47 5.67 1.96 18.21
N ARG A 48 5.54 3.28 18.14
CA ARG A 48 4.23 3.93 17.89
C ARG A 48 3.70 3.62 16.49
N VAL A 49 4.57 3.62 15.46
CA VAL A 49 4.17 3.23 14.10
C VAL A 49 3.64 1.80 14.08
N VAL A 50 4.33 0.87 14.76
CA VAL A 50 3.90 -0.53 14.87
C VAL A 50 2.56 -0.66 15.60
N ALA A 51 2.35 0.09 16.68
CA ALA A 51 1.10 0.04 17.43
C ALA A 51 -0.09 0.66 16.67
N ASN A 52 0.14 1.65 15.83
CA ASN A 52 -0.91 2.29 15.03
C ASN A 52 -1.50 1.37 13.95
N ASP A 53 -0.81 0.31 13.59
CA ASP A 53 -1.24 -0.69 12.61
C ASP A 53 -2.58 -1.35 13.01
N GLU A 54 -2.78 -1.63 14.31
CA GLU A 54 -4.01 -2.19 14.85
C GLU A 54 -5.26 -1.36 14.50
N ALA A 55 -5.11 -0.04 14.29
CA ALA A 55 -6.23 0.81 13.92
C ALA A 55 -6.63 0.66 12.44
N ILE A 56 -5.67 0.32 11.56
CA ILE A 56 -5.93 0.01 10.14
C ILE A 56 -6.62 -1.37 10.05
N ASP A 57 -6.12 -2.37 10.79
CA ASP A 57 -6.70 -3.71 10.87
C ASP A 57 -8.17 -3.65 11.34
N ALA A 58 -8.44 -2.87 12.39
CA ALA A 58 -9.79 -2.71 12.91
C ALA A 58 -10.75 -2.10 11.88
N LEU A 59 -10.27 -1.16 11.06
CA LEU A 59 -11.07 -0.57 9.98
C LEU A 59 -11.28 -1.56 8.83
N GLU A 60 -10.26 -2.37 8.46
CA GLU A 60 -10.42 -3.42 7.45
C GLU A 60 -11.53 -4.40 7.86
N HIS A 61 -11.49 -4.90 9.09
CA HIS A 61 -12.52 -5.78 9.62
C HIS A 61 -13.92 -5.13 9.62
N ALA A 62 -14.02 -3.82 9.95
CA ALA A 62 -15.28 -3.09 9.91
C ALA A 62 -15.82 -2.98 8.46
N VAL A 63 -14.96 -2.65 7.50
CA VAL A 63 -15.31 -2.61 6.07
C VAL A 63 -15.77 -3.97 5.59
N ALA A 64 -15.06 -5.05 5.92
CA ALA A 64 -15.46 -6.41 5.55
C ALA A 64 -16.83 -6.80 6.11
N HIS A 65 -17.11 -6.44 7.37
CA HIS A 65 -18.40 -6.65 7.99
C HIS A 65 -19.52 -5.88 7.28
N ASP A 66 -19.32 -4.60 6.98
CA ASP A 66 -20.29 -3.75 6.31
C ASP A 66 -20.59 -4.24 4.88
N VAL A 67 -19.54 -4.68 4.15
CA VAL A 67 -19.69 -5.30 2.83
C VAL A 67 -20.58 -6.55 2.89
N LEU A 68 -20.35 -7.44 3.85
CA LEU A 68 -21.19 -8.64 4.02
C LEU A 68 -22.64 -8.28 4.34
N GLN A 69 -22.88 -7.27 5.17
CA GLN A 69 -24.23 -6.79 5.46
C GLN A 69 -24.91 -6.20 4.21
N LEU A 70 -24.19 -5.37 3.44
CA LEU A 70 -24.70 -4.79 2.19
C LEU A 70 -25.11 -5.88 1.20
N LEU A 71 -24.23 -6.88 0.97
CA LEU A 71 -24.52 -8.00 0.07
C LEU A 71 -25.74 -8.80 0.53
N ALA A 72 -25.86 -9.10 1.82
CA ALA A 72 -26.96 -9.90 2.37
C ALA A 72 -28.31 -9.18 2.35
N LEU A 73 -28.31 -7.87 2.66
CA LEU A 73 -29.55 -7.12 2.89
C LEU A 73 -30.04 -6.37 1.63
N ARG A 74 -29.11 -5.93 0.76
CA ARG A 74 -29.42 -5.03 -0.36
C ARG A 74 -29.36 -5.70 -1.72
N GLN A 75 -28.65 -6.82 -1.85
CA GLN A 75 -28.47 -7.55 -3.12
C GLN A 75 -28.05 -6.60 -4.27
N PRO A 76 -26.93 -5.87 -4.12
CA PRO A 76 -26.49 -4.90 -5.13
C PRO A 76 -26.32 -5.56 -6.49
N MET A 77 -26.56 -4.80 -7.58
CA MET A 77 -26.45 -5.29 -8.93
C MET A 77 -25.53 -4.41 -9.77
N ALA A 78 -24.98 -4.99 -10.81
CA ALA A 78 -24.17 -4.32 -11.83
C ALA A 78 -23.05 -3.44 -11.20
N ARG A 79 -23.11 -2.13 -11.36
CA ARG A 79 -22.08 -1.20 -10.87
C ARG A 79 -21.97 -1.22 -9.34
N ASP A 80 -23.08 -1.23 -8.63
CA ASP A 80 -23.09 -1.22 -7.17
C ASP A 80 -22.42 -2.47 -6.61
N LEU A 81 -22.65 -3.64 -7.22
CA LEU A 81 -21.99 -4.87 -6.83
C LEU A 81 -20.46 -4.77 -7.05
N ARG A 82 -20.04 -4.15 -8.16
CA ARG A 82 -18.60 -3.93 -8.41
C ARG A 82 -17.99 -2.99 -7.38
N GLU A 83 -18.69 -1.91 -7.01
CA GLU A 83 -18.22 -0.97 -5.99
C GLU A 83 -18.08 -1.64 -4.61
N VAL A 84 -19.06 -2.44 -4.19
CA VAL A 84 -19.01 -3.16 -2.91
C VAL A 84 -17.90 -4.22 -2.92
N TYR A 85 -17.74 -4.97 -4.02
CA TYR A 85 -16.65 -5.94 -4.18
C TYR A 85 -15.28 -5.27 -4.18
N ALA A 86 -15.12 -4.20 -4.95
CA ALA A 86 -13.86 -3.45 -5.00
C ALA A 86 -13.52 -2.83 -3.63
N ALA A 87 -14.50 -2.33 -2.89
CA ALA A 87 -14.30 -1.82 -1.54
C ALA A 87 -13.65 -2.86 -0.61
N LEU A 88 -14.15 -4.10 -0.62
CA LEU A 88 -13.58 -5.21 0.14
C LEU A 88 -12.13 -5.50 -0.27
N ARG A 89 -11.83 -5.48 -1.57
CA ARG A 89 -10.49 -5.78 -2.08
C ARG A 89 -9.53 -4.65 -1.78
N ILE A 90 -9.96 -3.41 -1.98
CA ILE A 90 -9.16 -2.20 -1.71
C ILE A 90 -8.85 -2.08 -0.21
N SER A 91 -9.80 -2.36 0.68
CA SER A 91 -9.53 -2.34 2.13
C SER A 91 -8.43 -3.33 2.52
N SER A 92 -8.45 -4.54 1.95
CA SER A 92 -7.40 -5.54 2.17
C SER A 92 -6.04 -5.09 1.61
N ASP A 93 -6.00 -4.45 0.42
CA ASP A 93 -4.75 -3.91 -0.12
C ASP A 93 -4.20 -2.75 0.74
N ILE A 94 -5.07 -1.91 1.31
CA ILE A 94 -4.66 -0.82 2.21
C ILE A 94 -4.11 -1.37 3.54
N GLU A 95 -4.72 -2.42 4.10
CA GLU A 95 -4.20 -3.11 5.29
C GLU A 95 -2.79 -3.65 5.01
N ARG A 96 -2.56 -4.29 3.86
CA ARG A 96 -1.21 -4.75 3.47
C ARG A 96 -0.20 -3.60 3.36
N ILE A 97 -0.60 -2.44 2.87
CA ILE A 97 0.27 -1.26 2.85
C ILE A 97 0.66 -0.86 4.29
N GLY A 98 -0.28 -0.87 5.23
CA GLY A 98 -0.04 -0.65 6.66
C GLY A 98 0.92 -1.66 7.25
N ASP A 99 0.64 -2.95 7.08
CA ASP A 99 1.48 -4.07 7.49
C ASP A 99 2.96 -3.90 7.05
N TYR A 100 3.18 -3.57 5.77
CA TYR A 100 4.54 -3.39 5.25
C TYR A 100 5.21 -2.15 5.83
N ALA A 101 4.48 -1.06 6.04
CA ALA A 101 5.00 0.12 6.71
C ALA A 101 5.38 -0.18 8.18
N ALA A 102 4.55 -0.92 8.92
CA ALA A 102 4.87 -1.40 10.26
C ALA A 102 6.11 -2.32 10.27
N ASN A 103 6.27 -3.18 9.25
CA ASN A 103 7.43 -4.03 9.10
C ASN A 103 8.72 -3.22 8.80
N VAL A 104 8.64 -2.12 8.05
CA VAL A 104 9.76 -1.18 7.89
C VAL A 104 10.17 -0.61 9.25
N ALA A 105 9.21 -0.14 10.08
CA ALA A 105 9.48 0.38 11.41
C ALA A 105 10.08 -0.69 12.35
N LYS A 106 9.56 -1.92 12.36
CA LYS A 106 10.13 -3.05 13.13
C LYS A 106 11.59 -3.30 12.76
N ARG A 107 11.93 -3.28 11.47
CA ARG A 107 13.31 -3.50 10.99
C ARG A 107 14.24 -2.33 11.29
N SER A 108 13.74 -1.09 11.34
CA SER A 108 14.54 0.07 11.71
C SER A 108 15.08 -0.06 13.13
N MET A 109 14.30 -0.57 14.09
CA MET A 109 14.75 -0.81 15.47
C MET A 109 15.91 -1.83 15.53
N VAL A 110 15.91 -2.85 14.68
CA VAL A 110 17.03 -3.80 14.60
C VAL A 110 18.28 -3.11 14.03
N LEU A 111 18.13 -2.30 12.98
CA LEU A 111 19.24 -1.54 12.38
C LEU A 111 19.83 -0.51 13.35
N ASN A 112 19.03 0.03 14.26
CA ASN A 112 19.50 0.99 15.26
C ASN A 112 20.50 0.40 16.25
N GLN A 113 20.55 -0.92 16.40
CA GLN A 113 21.54 -1.63 17.24
C GLN A 113 22.91 -1.77 16.56
N SER A 114 23.02 -1.41 15.29
CA SER A 114 24.22 -1.52 14.47
C SER A 114 24.71 -0.15 13.99
N PRO A 115 25.99 0.01 13.62
CA PRO A 115 26.47 1.22 12.95
C PRO A 115 25.72 1.51 11.67
N THR A 116 25.62 2.79 11.31
CA THR A 116 24.94 3.21 10.07
C THR A 116 25.69 2.71 8.85
N VAL A 117 24.98 2.08 7.91
CA VAL A 117 25.51 1.61 6.62
C VAL A 117 25.17 2.63 5.53
N ALA A 118 26.16 3.00 4.74
CA ALA A 118 25.97 3.98 3.65
C ALA A 118 25.00 3.50 2.56
N ALA A 119 24.88 2.19 2.38
CA ALA A 119 24.03 1.54 1.40
C ALA A 119 22.51 1.83 1.54
N GLY A 120 22.04 2.31 2.69
CA GLY A 120 20.62 2.63 2.92
C GLY A 120 20.17 3.99 2.35
N ARG A 121 21.06 4.78 1.73
CA ARG A 121 20.74 6.13 1.26
C ARG A 121 19.67 6.20 0.17
N GLY A 122 19.46 5.12 -0.59
CA GLY A 122 18.43 5.02 -1.63
C GLY A 122 17.01 4.80 -1.09
N LEU A 123 16.85 4.26 0.13
CA LEU A 123 15.54 3.92 0.71
C LEU A 123 14.55 5.09 0.78
N PRO A 124 14.93 6.31 1.19
CA PRO A 124 13.97 7.42 1.22
C PRO A 124 13.44 7.82 -0.16
N ALA A 125 14.25 7.66 -1.21
CA ALA A 125 13.81 7.93 -2.58
C ALA A 125 12.82 6.85 -3.04
N LEU A 126 13.12 5.58 -2.80
CA LEU A 126 12.25 4.44 -3.09
C LEU A 126 10.89 4.60 -2.37
N ALA A 127 10.90 4.96 -1.09
CA ALA A 127 9.69 5.16 -0.31
C ALA A 127 8.84 6.35 -0.79
N ARG A 128 9.47 7.42 -1.27
CA ARG A 128 8.72 8.53 -1.89
C ARG A 128 7.98 8.10 -3.15
N LEU A 129 8.61 7.27 -4.01
CA LEU A 129 7.96 6.73 -5.20
C LEU A 129 6.74 5.87 -4.80
N ALA A 130 6.90 4.93 -3.88
CA ALA A 130 5.80 4.11 -3.39
C ALA A 130 4.68 4.96 -2.76
N GLY A 131 5.03 5.95 -1.92
CA GLY A 131 4.06 6.86 -1.31
C GLY A 131 3.30 7.73 -2.32
N MET A 132 3.93 8.11 -3.44
CA MET A 132 3.22 8.79 -4.54
C MET A 132 2.24 7.84 -5.22
N LEU A 133 2.64 6.59 -5.52
CA LEU A 133 1.74 5.61 -6.12
C LEU A 133 0.52 5.33 -5.23
N VAL A 134 0.71 5.20 -3.92
CA VAL A 134 -0.39 5.00 -2.96
C VAL A 134 -1.37 6.18 -3.00
N ARG A 135 -0.86 7.42 -2.89
CA ARG A 135 -1.71 8.63 -2.92
C ARG A 135 -2.45 8.78 -4.24
N ASP A 136 -1.75 8.63 -5.36
CA ASP A 136 -2.35 8.74 -6.70
C ASP A 136 -3.42 7.66 -6.93
N ALA A 137 -3.21 6.43 -6.45
CA ALA A 137 -4.21 5.35 -6.53
C ALA A 137 -5.46 5.65 -5.70
N LEU A 138 -5.28 6.18 -4.48
CA LEU A 138 -6.39 6.58 -3.60
C LEU A 138 -7.15 7.79 -4.16
N ASP A 139 -6.46 8.75 -4.76
CA ASP A 139 -7.08 9.91 -5.40
C ASP A 139 -7.89 9.48 -6.64
N ALA A 140 -7.33 8.59 -7.49
CA ALA A 140 -8.05 8.01 -8.62
C ALA A 140 -9.29 7.23 -8.16
N TYR A 141 -9.18 6.44 -7.08
CA TYR A 141 -10.31 5.74 -6.48
C TYR A 141 -11.38 6.73 -5.99
N ALA A 142 -10.97 7.81 -5.31
CA ALA A 142 -11.87 8.80 -4.71
C ALA A 142 -12.79 9.46 -5.74
N VAL A 143 -12.31 9.66 -6.98
CA VAL A 143 -13.07 10.31 -8.06
C VAL A 143 -13.51 9.32 -9.16
N ARG A 144 -13.22 8.02 -9.00
CA ARG A 144 -13.54 6.96 -9.96
C ARG A 144 -12.91 7.21 -11.35
N ASP A 145 -11.69 7.74 -11.37
CA ASP A 145 -10.95 8.06 -12.58
C ASP A 145 -10.12 6.85 -13.06
N ALA A 146 -10.64 6.14 -14.07
CA ALA A 146 -9.97 4.98 -14.66
C ALA A 146 -8.66 5.36 -15.39
N GLU A 147 -8.59 6.54 -16.01
CA GLU A 147 -7.38 6.99 -16.71
C GLU A 147 -6.26 7.32 -15.73
N ALA A 148 -6.57 8.01 -14.63
CA ALA A 148 -5.62 8.25 -13.54
C ALA A 148 -5.14 6.92 -12.92
N ALA A 149 -6.02 5.94 -12.75
CA ALA A 149 -5.66 4.60 -12.27
C ALA A 149 -4.68 3.90 -13.23
N MET A 150 -4.86 4.01 -14.55
CA MET A 150 -3.90 3.49 -15.54
C MET A 150 -2.53 4.16 -15.44
N ALA A 151 -2.50 5.46 -15.18
CA ALA A 151 -1.25 6.18 -15.01
C ALA A 151 -0.45 5.66 -13.78
N VAL A 152 -1.13 5.34 -12.67
CA VAL A 152 -0.49 4.71 -11.49
C VAL A 152 0.15 3.39 -11.88
N ARG A 153 -0.59 2.52 -12.54
CA ARG A 153 -0.12 1.21 -12.99
C ARG A 153 1.12 1.30 -13.90
N SER A 154 1.15 2.28 -14.80
CA SER A 154 2.28 2.48 -15.71
C SER A 154 3.55 2.96 -14.99
N ARG A 155 3.42 3.72 -13.91
CA ARG A 155 4.54 4.27 -13.13
C ARG A 155 5.15 3.27 -12.16
N ASP A 156 4.51 2.17 -11.89
CA ASP A 156 5.04 1.12 -11.02
C ASP A 156 6.35 0.54 -11.53
N ALA A 157 6.54 0.46 -12.85
CA ALA A 157 7.81 0.06 -13.47
C ALA A 157 9.01 0.95 -13.06
N GLU A 158 8.77 2.21 -12.67
CA GLU A 158 9.80 3.11 -12.13
C GLU A 158 10.22 2.69 -10.72
N LEU A 159 9.25 2.29 -9.88
CA LEU A 159 9.52 1.77 -8.54
C LEU A 159 10.30 0.45 -8.61
N ASP A 160 9.89 -0.48 -9.48
CA ASP A 160 10.57 -1.76 -9.70
C ASP A 160 12.05 -1.56 -10.13
N ALA A 161 12.29 -0.62 -11.07
CA ALA A 161 13.63 -0.30 -11.52
C ALA A 161 14.50 0.31 -10.40
N ALA A 162 13.91 1.20 -9.57
CA ALA A 162 14.59 1.79 -8.43
C ALA A 162 14.91 0.73 -7.36
N TYR A 163 13.98 -0.18 -7.07
CA TYR A 163 14.19 -1.32 -6.17
C TYR A 163 15.33 -2.22 -6.68
N THR A 164 15.30 -2.61 -7.95
CA THR A 164 16.33 -3.45 -8.56
C THR A 164 17.72 -2.80 -8.48
N GLY A 165 17.81 -1.48 -8.69
CA GLY A 165 19.05 -0.73 -8.53
C GLY A 165 19.60 -0.79 -7.11
N LEU A 166 18.73 -0.51 -6.13
CA LEU A 166 19.11 -0.56 -4.72
C LEU A 166 19.48 -1.99 -4.25
N PHE A 167 18.78 -3.00 -4.75
CA PHE A 167 19.08 -4.41 -4.48
C PHE A 167 20.52 -4.76 -4.91
N ARG A 168 20.92 -4.39 -6.14
CA ARG A 168 22.28 -4.63 -6.67
C ARG A 168 23.35 -3.87 -5.87
N GLU A 169 23.05 -2.62 -5.50
CA GLU A 169 23.92 -1.82 -4.65
C GLU A 169 24.19 -2.52 -3.31
N LEU A 170 23.13 -2.98 -2.62
CA LEU A 170 23.24 -3.68 -1.35
C LEU A 170 24.04 -4.99 -1.45
N LEU A 171 23.87 -5.76 -2.52
CA LEU A 171 24.68 -6.96 -2.77
C LEU A 171 26.17 -6.63 -2.95
N THR A 172 26.51 -5.52 -3.59
CA THR A 172 27.90 -5.07 -3.74
C THR A 172 28.51 -4.74 -2.39
N TYR A 173 27.79 -4.02 -1.51
CA TYR A 173 28.26 -3.74 -0.15
C TYR A 173 28.48 -5.02 0.67
N MET A 174 27.62 -6.03 0.55
CA MET A 174 27.79 -7.32 1.21
C MET A 174 29.04 -8.06 0.75
N ALA A 175 29.34 -7.98 -0.57
CA ALA A 175 30.51 -8.63 -1.16
C ALA A 175 31.82 -7.93 -0.75
N GLU A 176 31.81 -6.61 -0.64
CA GLU A 176 32.99 -5.81 -0.26
C GLU A 176 33.34 -5.92 1.23
N ASP A 177 32.34 -5.97 2.11
CA ASP A 177 32.55 -6.08 3.56
C ASP A 177 31.55 -7.07 4.18
N PRO A 178 31.96 -8.33 4.45
CA PRO A 178 31.09 -9.34 5.07
C PRO A 178 30.50 -8.95 6.43
N ARG A 179 31.08 -7.98 7.13
CA ARG A 179 30.55 -7.48 8.40
C ARG A 179 29.25 -6.70 8.23
N GLN A 180 28.94 -6.24 7.03
CA GLN A 180 27.74 -5.49 6.69
C GLN A 180 26.57 -6.40 6.25
N ILE A 181 26.78 -7.71 6.09
CA ILE A 181 25.77 -8.64 5.57
C ILE A 181 24.46 -8.52 6.37
N THR A 182 24.53 -8.56 7.70
CA THR A 182 23.30 -8.49 8.53
C THR A 182 22.55 -7.18 8.32
N ALA A 183 23.22 -6.04 8.35
CA ALA A 183 22.59 -4.74 8.17
C ALA A 183 22.03 -4.58 6.74
N CYS A 184 22.79 -4.97 5.71
CA CYS A 184 22.33 -4.93 4.32
C CYS A 184 21.15 -5.87 4.08
N THR A 185 21.08 -7.04 4.75
CA THR A 185 19.93 -7.93 4.69
C THR A 185 18.67 -7.26 5.25
N HIS A 186 18.75 -6.54 6.37
CA HIS A 186 17.60 -5.78 6.88
C HIS A 186 17.19 -4.66 5.92
N LEU A 187 18.16 -3.95 5.30
CA LEU A 187 17.88 -2.92 4.29
C LEU A 187 17.20 -3.50 3.04
N LEU A 188 17.61 -4.71 2.59
CA LEU A 188 16.96 -5.43 1.49
C LEU A 188 15.50 -5.76 1.81
N PHE A 189 15.22 -6.24 3.00
CA PHE A 189 13.83 -6.51 3.42
C PHE A 189 13.00 -5.23 3.54
N ILE A 190 13.60 -4.11 3.98
CA ILE A 190 12.92 -2.81 3.98
C ILE A 190 12.60 -2.38 2.55
N ALA A 191 13.57 -2.46 1.63
CA ALA A 191 13.36 -2.14 0.22
C ALA A 191 12.26 -3.00 -0.41
N LYS A 192 12.24 -4.31 -0.12
CA LYS A 192 11.20 -5.22 -0.63
C LYS A 192 9.82 -4.91 -0.04
N ASN A 193 9.72 -4.51 1.23
CA ASN A 193 8.44 -4.08 1.80
C ASN A 193 7.93 -2.81 1.10
N ILE A 194 8.82 -1.87 0.77
CA ILE A 194 8.45 -0.63 0.06
C ILE A 194 7.99 -0.95 -1.38
N GLU A 195 8.66 -1.85 -2.07
CA GLU A 195 8.22 -2.29 -3.42
C GLU A 195 6.84 -2.95 -3.35
N ARG A 196 6.58 -3.83 -2.36
CA ARG A 196 5.26 -4.45 -2.18
C ARG A 196 4.16 -3.42 -1.89
N ILE A 197 4.47 -2.32 -1.23
CA ILE A 197 3.52 -1.21 -1.07
C ILE A 197 3.10 -0.66 -2.43
N GLY A 198 4.02 -0.53 -3.37
CA GLY A 198 3.72 -0.15 -4.76
C GLY A 198 2.83 -1.19 -5.47
N ASP A 199 3.12 -2.49 -5.29
CA ASP A 199 2.28 -3.57 -5.82
C ASP A 199 0.81 -3.41 -5.37
N HIS A 200 0.58 -3.14 -4.06
CA HIS A 200 -0.78 -2.96 -3.53
C HIS A 200 -1.42 -1.65 -3.99
N ALA A 201 -0.65 -0.57 -4.17
CA ALA A 201 -1.16 0.65 -4.80
C ALA A 201 -1.64 0.41 -6.24
N THR A 202 -0.92 -0.42 -6.99
CA THR A 202 -1.32 -0.83 -8.34
C THR A 202 -2.60 -1.67 -8.32
N ASN A 203 -2.76 -2.59 -7.35
CA ASN A 203 -4.01 -3.34 -7.19
C ASN A 203 -5.20 -2.41 -6.93
N ILE A 204 -5.05 -1.39 -6.08
CA ILE A 204 -6.09 -0.37 -5.84
C ILE A 204 -6.48 0.33 -7.15
N ALA A 205 -5.50 0.69 -7.96
CA ALA A 205 -5.73 1.28 -9.28
C ALA A 205 -6.49 0.32 -10.22
N GLU A 206 -6.13 -0.95 -10.24
CA GLU A 206 -6.82 -1.98 -11.04
C GLU A 206 -8.28 -2.18 -10.60
N TYR A 207 -8.58 -2.12 -9.30
CA TYR A 207 -9.96 -2.15 -8.81
C TYR A 207 -10.73 -0.88 -9.15
N THR A 208 -10.07 0.28 -9.17
CA THR A 208 -10.68 1.54 -9.64
C THR A 208 -11.09 1.45 -11.10
N TRP A 209 -10.23 0.92 -11.96
CA TRP A 209 -10.55 0.61 -13.35
C TRP A 209 -11.74 -0.34 -13.46
N PHE A 210 -11.74 -1.45 -12.69
CA PHE A 210 -12.80 -2.44 -12.70
C PHE A 210 -14.18 -1.85 -12.34
N ILE A 211 -14.24 -0.91 -11.39
CA ILE A 211 -15.50 -0.22 -11.03
C ILE A 211 -16.07 0.50 -12.25
N ASP A 212 -15.25 1.23 -12.99
CA ASP A 212 -15.68 2.06 -14.11
C ASP A 212 -15.99 1.23 -15.37
N LYS A 213 -15.07 0.37 -15.79
CA LYS A 213 -15.18 -0.37 -17.06
C LYS A 213 -15.98 -1.66 -16.95
N GLY A 214 -16.11 -2.24 -15.75
CA GLY A 214 -16.87 -3.48 -15.51
C GLY A 214 -16.14 -4.77 -15.84
N GLU A 215 -14.92 -4.68 -16.32
CA GLU A 215 -14.04 -5.80 -16.65
C GLU A 215 -12.64 -5.57 -16.07
N GLY A 216 -11.95 -6.66 -15.77
CA GLY A 216 -10.55 -6.59 -15.33
C GLY A 216 -9.64 -6.11 -16.46
N MET A 217 -8.49 -5.56 -16.11
CA MET A 217 -7.47 -5.20 -17.09
C MET A 217 -6.99 -6.46 -17.84
N VAL A 218 -7.07 -6.46 -19.15
CA VAL A 218 -6.71 -7.60 -20.00
C VAL A 218 -5.20 -7.70 -20.23
N GLU A 219 -4.50 -6.56 -20.19
CA GLU A 219 -3.06 -6.54 -20.42
C GLU A 219 -2.29 -6.94 -19.17
N PRO A 220 -1.36 -7.91 -19.27
CA PRO A 220 -0.50 -8.26 -18.15
C PRO A 220 0.34 -7.04 -17.72
N ARG A 221 0.56 -6.90 -16.40
CA ARG A 221 1.43 -5.87 -15.83
C ARG A 221 2.87 -6.13 -16.28
N GLU A 222 3.54 -5.13 -16.87
CA GLU A 222 4.98 -5.19 -17.07
C GLU A 222 5.69 -5.06 -15.71
N LYS A 223 6.14 -6.17 -15.15
CA LYS A 223 7.05 -6.14 -14.00
C LYS A 223 8.49 -6.00 -14.51
N ARG A 224 9.20 -5.02 -13.97
CA ARG A 224 10.64 -4.80 -14.23
C ARG A 224 11.51 -5.16 -13.03
N ASP A 225 11.00 -6.01 -12.14
CA ASP A 225 11.78 -6.56 -11.03
C ASP A 225 12.78 -7.61 -11.59
N GLY A 226 14.00 -7.16 -11.90
CA GLY A 226 15.08 -8.03 -12.38
C GLY A 226 15.77 -8.85 -11.27
N THR A 227 15.17 -8.99 -10.09
CA THR A 227 15.73 -9.79 -8.99
C THR A 227 15.25 -11.25 -9.00
N VAL A 228 14.29 -11.58 -9.88
CA VAL A 228 13.63 -12.91 -9.96
C VAL A 228 14.04 -13.68 -11.23
N GLU A 229 14.85 -13.10 -12.12
CA GLU A 229 15.42 -13.77 -13.31
C GLU A 229 16.79 -14.38 -13.05
#